data_25c929643d648421f1e9fcafbb3c845e
#
_entry.id   25c929643d648421f1e9fcafbb3c845e
#
_cell.length_a   1.000
_cell.length_b   1.000
_cell.length_c   1.000
_cell.angle_alpha   90.00
_cell.angle_beta   90.00
_cell.angle_gamma   90.00
#
_symmetry.space_group_name_H-M   'P 1'
#
loop_
_entity.id
_entity.type
_entity.pdbx_description
1 polymer ?
#
loop_
_entity_poly.entity_id
_entity_poly.type
_entity_poly.pdbx_seq_one_letter_code
_entity_poly.pdbx_strand_id
1 'polypeptide(L)'
;MSGCTRFGVVTTLALTIMACDRREDGTMRLADHAAQPPAPPAEEPPVAINPVSPVRYPPALLAQGIEGRVLLRLYVDSAGAVVPDSTRIAESSGYPALDSAAVAGSPDLRFSPPLHQGRPIAAAFLQPVQFRGPRSGTTTP
;
A
#
# COMPACT_ATOMS: atom_id res chain seq x y z
N MET A 1 -73.95 -28.22 46.94
CA MET A 1 -73.12 -28.09 48.14
C MET A 1 -71.76 -27.70 47.65
N SER A 2 -71.37 -26.52 47.99
CA SER A 2 -70.04 -26.01 48.41
C SER A 2 -68.89 -26.40 47.49
N GLY A 3 -68.13 -25.58 46.99
CA GLY A 3 -67.73 -24.23 47.34
C GLY A 3 -66.39 -23.92 46.76
N CYS A 4 -66.15 -22.63 46.79
CA CYS A 4 -64.83 -22.02 46.81
C CYS A 4 -64.01 -21.92 45.49
N THR A 5 -64.28 -20.90 44.77
CA THR A 5 -63.40 -19.73 44.54
C THR A 5 -61.96 -19.89 44.98
N ARG A 6 -61.07 -19.83 44.03
CA ARG A 6 -59.81 -19.14 44.30
C ARG A 6 -59.23 -18.49 43.02
N PHE A 7 -59.27 -17.18 43.05
CA PHE A 7 -58.54 -16.24 42.24
C PHE A 7 -57.06 -16.63 42.16
N GLY A 8 -56.58 -16.83 40.96
CA GLY A 8 -55.19 -16.87 40.63
C GLY A 8 -54.85 -15.62 39.82
N VAL A 9 -54.25 -14.70 40.48
CA VAL A 9 -53.70 -13.47 39.88
C VAL A 9 -52.58 -13.88 38.90
N VAL A 10 -52.89 -13.74 37.63
CA VAL A 10 -51.85 -13.86 36.60
C VAL A 10 -51.07 -12.56 36.62
N THR A 11 -49.95 -12.59 37.30
CA THR A 11 -48.96 -11.54 37.23
C THR A 11 -48.27 -11.60 35.86
N THR A 12 -48.71 -10.75 34.96
CA THR A 12 -48.03 -10.50 33.69
C THR A 12 -46.68 -9.83 33.96
N LEU A 13 -45.65 -10.64 33.97
CA LEU A 13 -44.26 -10.15 33.97
C LEU A 13 -43.97 -9.58 32.60
N ALA A 14 -44.09 -8.27 32.50
CA ALA A 14 -43.65 -7.52 31.31
C ALA A 14 -42.12 -7.66 31.23
N LEU A 15 -41.67 -8.54 30.36
CA LEU A 15 -40.27 -8.66 29.97
C LEU A 15 -39.97 -7.44 29.07
N THR A 16 -39.48 -6.40 29.71
CA THR A 16 -38.90 -5.24 29.03
C THR A 16 -37.65 -5.73 28.30
N ILE A 17 -37.80 -5.99 27.01
CA ILE A 17 -36.64 -6.18 26.13
C ILE A 17 -35.98 -4.82 26.05
N MET A 18 -34.94 -4.63 26.82
CA MET A 18 -33.97 -3.57 26.59
C MET A 18 -33.34 -3.86 25.23
N ALA A 19 -33.88 -3.20 24.19
CA ALA A 19 -33.15 -3.02 22.96
C ALA A 19 -31.88 -2.25 23.31
N CYS A 20 -30.77 -2.98 23.43
CA CYS A 20 -29.44 -2.37 23.33
C CYS A 20 -29.39 -1.74 21.96
N ASP A 21 -29.67 -0.46 21.93
CA ASP A 21 -29.33 0.42 20.84
C ASP A 21 -27.82 0.32 20.68
N ARG A 22 -27.43 -0.51 19.74
CA ARG A 22 -26.05 -0.62 19.30
C ARG A 22 -25.79 0.65 18.52
N ARG A 23 -25.44 1.71 19.26
CA ARG A 23 -24.80 2.87 18.66
C ARG A 23 -23.67 2.31 17.82
N GLU A 24 -23.90 2.31 16.53
CA GLU A 24 -22.81 2.23 15.56
C GLU A 24 -22.00 3.51 15.76
N ASP A 25 -21.07 3.42 16.71
CA ASP A 25 -20.00 4.39 16.77
C ASP A 25 -19.39 4.39 15.39
N GLY A 26 -19.50 5.54 14.73
CA GLY A 26 -18.92 5.80 13.41
C GLY A 26 -17.39 5.78 13.47
N THR A 27 -16.83 4.72 14.04
CA THR A 27 -15.47 4.34 13.82
C THR A 27 -15.37 3.94 12.36
N MET A 28 -15.00 4.91 11.52
CA MET A 28 -14.43 4.59 10.23
C MET A 28 -13.43 3.46 10.47
N ARG A 29 -13.86 2.25 10.14
CA ARG A 29 -12.95 1.13 10.03
C ARG A 29 -12.03 1.45 8.88
N LEU A 30 -10.86 1.99 9.19
CA LEU A 30 -9.70 2.03 8.30
C LEU A 30 -9.22 0.61 7.92
N ALA A 31 -10.08 -0.39 8.09
CA ALA A 31 -9.76 -1.80 7.95
C ALA A 31 -10.14 -2.38 6.58
N ASP A 32 -10.69 -1.59 5.69
CA ASP A 32 -10.98 -2.06 4.33
C ASP A 32 -9.87 -1.69 3.32
N HIS A 33 -8.66 -1.43 3.80
CA HIS A 33 -7.53 -1.91 3.05
C HIS A 33 -7.52 -3.43 3.29
N ALA A 34 -8.32 -4.13 2.48
CA ALA A 34 -8.24 -5.57 2.43
C ALA A 34 -6.76 -5.93 2.39
N ALA A 35 -6.29 -6.51 3.50
CA ALA A 35 -4.94 -7.00 3.56
C ALA A 35 -4.81 -7.94 2.37
N GLN A 36 -4.16 -7.44 1.31
CA GLN A 36 -3.85 -8.29 0.17
C GLN A 36 -3.09 -9.47 0.76
N PRO A 37 -3.52 -10.70 0.51
CA PRO A 37 -2.80 -11.86 1.00
C PRO A 37 -1.34 -11.67 0.64
N PRO A 38 -0.41 -11.99 1.54
CA PRO A 38 1.01 -11.85 1.23
C PRO A 38 1.28 -12.60 -0.07
N ALA A 39 1.72 -11.85 -1.09
CA ALA A 39 2.06 -12.44 -2.36
C ALA A 39 3.16 -13.48 -2.13
N PRO A 40 3.09 -14.65 -2.77
CA PRO A 40 4.15 -15.65 -2.66
C PRO A 40 5.48 -15.01 -3.07
N PRO A 41 6.59 -15.39 -2.41
CA PRO A 41 7.90 -14.87 -2.79
C PRO A 41 8.19 -15.22 -4.25
N ALA A 42 8.58 -14.22 -5.03
CA ALA A 42 9.01 -14.45 -6.39
C ALA A 42 10.38 -15.14 -6.39
N GLU A 43 10.54 -16.19 -7.17
CA GLU A 43 11.83 -16.85 -7.37
C GLU A 43 12.74 -15.99 -8.25
N GLU A 44 12.14 -15.29 -9.23
CA GLU A 44 12.81 -14.31 -10.06
C GLU A 44 12.25 -12.92 -9.73
N PRO A 45 13.08 -12.02 -9.17
CA PRO A 45 12.66 -10.66 -8.87
C PRO A 45 12.41 -9.87 -10.16
N PRO A 46 11.44 -8.94 -10.15
CA PRO A 46 11.18 -8.10 -11.30
C PRO A 46 12.37 -7.20 -11.61
N VAL A 47 12.68 -7.05 -12.89
CA VAL A 47 13.74 -6.16 -13.39
C VAL A 47 13.11 -5.00 -14.14
N ALA A 48 13.57 -3.77 -13.86
CA ALA A 48 13.09 -2.58 -14.56
C ALA A 48 13.46 -2.66 -16.05
N ILE A 49 12.45 -2.51 -16.92
CA ILE A 49 12.60 -2.58 -18.38
C ILE A 49 12.49 -1.23 -19.08
N ASN A 50 12.27 -0.14 -18.33
CA ASN A 50 12.25 1.19 -18.91
C ASN A 50 13.62 1.54 -19.47
N PRO A 51 13.71 1.97 -20.76
CA PRO A 51 14.98 2.41 -21.34
C PRO A 51 15.49 3.71 -20.72
N VAL A 52 14.57 4.54 -20.22
CA VAL A 52 14.85 5.78 -19.49
C VAL A 52 14.00 5.79 -18.23
N SER A 53 14.56 6.22 -17.13
CA SER A 53 13.80 6.34 -15.88
C SER A 53 12.70 7.38 -16.01
N PRO A 54 11.44 7.06 -15.72
CA PRO A 54 10.34 8.03 -15.70
C PRO A 54 10.39 8.94 -14.47
N VAL A 55 11.20 8.60 -13.47
CA VAL A 55 11.35 9.43 -12.27
C VAL A 55 12.14 10.69 -12.60
N ARG A 56 11.50 11.83 -12.42
CA ARG A 56 12.09 13.13 -12.74
C ARG A 56 12.87 13.67 -11.52
N TYR A 57 14.09 14.11 -11.77
CA TYR A 57 14.87 14.80 -10.77
C TYR A 57 14.30 16.21 -10.57
N PRO A 58 13.96 16.63 -9.34
CA PRO A 58 13.52 18.00 -9.08
C PRO A 58 14.61 19.01 -9.44
N PRO A 59 14.33 19.97 -10.33
CA PRO A 59 15.37 20.86 -10.85
C PRO A 59 16.04 21.73 -9.79
N ALA A 60 15.31 22.11 -8.76
CA ALA A 60 15.85 22.88 -7.63
C ALA A 60 16.93 22.11 -6.86
N LEU A 61 16.74 20.82 -6.65
CA LEU A 61 17.72 19.97 -5.95
C LEU A 61 18.87 19.59 -6.87
N LEU A 62 18.60 19.41 -8.16
CA LEU A 62 19.63 19.18 -9.15
C LEU A 62 20.59 20.37 -9.25
N ALA A 63 20.06 21.60 -9.26
CA ALA A 63 20.85 22.83 -9.30
C ALA A 63 21.73 23.02 -8.06
N GLN A 64 21.31 22.46 -6.94
CA GLN A 64 22.08 22.47 -5.67
C GLN A 64 23.04 21.30 -5.54
N GLY A 65 23.04 20.35 -6.50
CA GLY A 65 23.85 19.15 -6.45
C GLY A 65 23.47 18.19 -5.31
N ILE A 66 22.21 18.27 -4.84
CA ILE A 66 21.73 17.43 -3.75
C ILE A 66 21.41 16.05 -4.30
N GLU A 67 22.19 15.07 -3.94
CA GLU A 67 21.97 13.67 -4.30
C GLU A 67 21.25 12.90 -3.19
N GLY A 68 20.60 11.79 -3.54
CA GLY A 68 19.92 10.97 -2.57
C GLY A 68 19.45 9.64 -3.15
N ARG A 69 19.08 8.74 -2.25
CA ARG A 69 18.49 7.45 -2.59
C ARG A 69 17.17 7.29 -1.85
N VAL A 70 16.12 6.99 -2.56
CA VAL A 70 14.81 6.61 -2.02
C VAL A 70 14.63 5.11 -2.23
N LEU A 71 14.27 4.38 -1.19
CA LEU A 71 13.88 2.99 -1.33
C LEU A 71 12.36 2.91 -1.35
N LEU A 72 11.79 2.51 -2.47
CA LEU A 72 10.35 2.30 -2.62
C LEU A 72 10.01 0.83 -2.44
N ARG A 73 8.95 0.56 -1.71
CA ARG A 73 8.26 -0.72 -1.77
C ARG A 73 7.18 -0.62 -2.83
N LEU A 74 7.35 -1.36 -3.91
CA LEU A 74 6.45 -1.43 -5.04
C LEU A 74 5.70 -2.76 -5.03
N TYR A 75 4.50 -2.75 -5.56
CA TYR A 75 3.75 -3.93 -5.90
C TYR A 75 3.53 -3.92 -7.41
N VAL A 76 3.93 -4.98 -8.09
CA VAL A 76 3.70 -5.17 -9.52
C VAL A 76 2.73 -6.29 -9.76
N ASP A 77 1.92 -6.13 -10.77
CA ASP A 77 1.02 -7.19 -11.23
C ASP A 77 1.74 -8.24 -12.10
N SER A 78 1.03 -9.26 -12.50
CA SER A 78 1.55 -10.33 -13.36
C SER A 78 1.91 -9.88 -14.77
N ALA A 79 1.59 -8.65 -15.16
CA ALA A 79 2.01 -8.04 -16.41
C ALA A 79 3.26 -7.15 -16.26
N GLY A 80 3.78 -6.98 -15.02
CA GLY A 80 4.92 -6.14 -14.73
C GLY A 80 4.59 -4.65 -14.56
N ALA A 81 3.31 -4.30 -14.44
CA ALA A 81 2.88 -2.94 -14.18
C ALA A 81 2.83 -2.65 -12.67
N VAL A 82 3.29 -1.46 -12.30
CA VAL A 82 3.22 -1.01 -10.90
C VAL A 82 1.79 -0.66 -10.54
N VAL A 83 1.34 -1.12 -9.37
CA VAL A 83 0.05 -0.77 -8.77
C VAL A 83 0.27 0.47 -7.88
N PRO A 84 -0.19 1.67 -8.31
CA PRO A 84 0.18 2.93 -7.66
C PRO A 84 -0.26 3.01 -6.20
N ASP A 85 -1.47 2.55 -5.89
CA ASP A 85 -2.04 2.59 -4.55
C ASP A 85 -1.29 1.74 -3.53
N SER A 86 -0.48 0.81 -4.00
CA SER A 86 0.36 -0.08 -3.18
C SER A 86 1.81 0.40 -3.05
N THR A 87 2.16 1.54 -3.66
CA THR A 87 3.49 2.14 -3.55
C THR A 87 3.68 2.79 -2.19
N ARG A 88 4.79 2.47 -1.52
CA ARG A 88 5.17 3.05 -0.22
C ARG A 88 6.66 3.35 -0.19
N ILE A 89 7.03 4.39 0.55
CA ILE A 89 8.43 4.67 0.85
C ILE A 89 8.87 3.72 1.95
N ALA A 90 9.84 2.87 1.68
CA ALA A 90 10.46 2.00 2.66
C ALA A 90 11.61 2.71 3.39
N GLU A 91 12.38 3.54 2.67
CA GLU A 91 13.45 4.36 3.22
C GLU A 91 13.48 5.72 2.49
N SER A 92 13.41 6.80 3.27
CA SER A 92 13.46 8.17 2.75
C SER A 92 14.90 8.58 2.40
N SER A 93 15.04 9.44 1.40
CA SER A 93 16.32 10.07 1.07
C SER A 93 16.75 11.15 2.08
N GLY A 94 15.86 11.55 2.99
CA GLY A 94 16.03 12.72 3.85
C GLY A 94 15.59 14.04 3.19
N TYR A 95 15.20 14.00 1.93
CA TYR A 95 14.70 15.14 1.17
C TYR A 95 13.29 14.89 0.66
N PRO A 96 12.26 15.52 1.23
CA PRO A 96 10.86 15.27 0.86
C PRO A 96 10.57 15.46 -0.64
N ALA A 97 11.31 16.35 -1.31
CA ALA A 97 11.14 16.59 -2.74
C ALA A 97 11.65 15.41 -3.59
N LEU A 98 12.73 14.72 -3.19
CA LEU A 98 13.19 13.50 -3.86
C LEU A 98 12.23 12.35 -3.60
N ASP A 99 11.75 12.22 -2.38
CA ASP A 99 10.79 11.21 -1.98
C ASP A 99 9.48 11.34 -2.79
N SER A 100 8.96 12.57 -2.88
CA SER A 100 7.77 12.87 -3.68
C SER A 100 7.98 12.60 -5.16
N ALA A 101 9.14 12.96 -5.71
CA ALA A 101 9.49 12.70 -7.11
C ALA A 101 9.58 11.19 -7.42
N ALA A 102 10.13 10.41 -6.50
CA ALA A 102 10.22 8.96 -6.63
C ALA A 102 8.83 8.31 -6.65
N VAL A 103 7.95 8.71 -5.74
CA VAL A 103 6.57 8.20 -5.68
C VAL A 103 5.78 8.63 -6.93
N ALA A 104 5.89 9.89 -7.33
CA ALA A 104 5.16 10.42 -8.49
C ALA A 104 5.57 9.74 -9.81
N GLY A 105 6.83 9.36 -9.96
CA GLY A 105 7.32 8.65 -11.15
C GLY A 105 7.12 7.14 -11.12
N SER A 106 6.74 6.58 -9.99
CA SER A 106 6.62 5.12 -9.83
C SER A 106 5.53 4.46 -10.69
N PRO A 107 4.37 5.07 -10.99
CA PRO A 107 3.34 4.45 -11.84
C PRO A 107 3.78 4.20 -13.28
N ASP A 108 4.74 4.97 -13.75
CA ASP A 108 5.28 4.86 -15.12
C ASP A 108 6.42 3.84 -15.22
N LEU A 109 6.88 3.30 -14.10
CA LEU A 109 7.86 2.22 -14.11
C LEU A 109 7.23 0.95 -14.69
N ARG A 110 8.03 0.25 -15.46
CA ARG A 110 7.67 -1.06 -16.03
C ARG A 110 8.74 -2.07 -15.68
N PHE A 111 8.30 -3.25 -15.34
CA PHE A 111 9.16 -4.34 -14.91
C PHE A 111 8.89 -5.59 -15.72
N SER A 112 9.88 -6.48 -15.78
CA SER A 112 9.60 -7.85 -16.16
C SER A 112 8.65 -8.46 -15.13
N PRO A 113 7.66 -9.28 -15.55
CA PRO A 113 6.80 -9.97 -14.58
C PRO A 113 7.62 -10.80 -13.61
N PRO A 114 7.38 -10.69 -12.29
CA PRO A 114 7.99 -11.60 -11.34
C PRO A 114 7.48 -13.02 -11.58
N LEU A 115 8.36 -14.01 -11.52
CA LEU A 115 8.02 -15.39 -11.78
C LEU A 115 8.06 -16.23 -10.50
N HIS A 116 7.10 -17.14 -10.40
CA HIS A 116 7.09 -18.21 -9.41
C HIS A 116 6.78 -19.54 -10.14
N GLN A 117 7.70 -20.49 -10.05
CA GLN A 117 7.62 -21.75 -10.79
C GLN A 117 7.38 -21.53 -12.30
N GLY A 118 8.07 -20.54 -12.89
CA GLY A 118 7.96 -20.19 -14.30
C GLY A 118 6.65 -19.51 -14.70
N ARG A 119 5.79 -19.15 -13.75
CA ARG A 119 4.50 -18.48 -14.01
C ARG A 119 4.54 -17.03 -13.55
N PRO A 120 4.05 -16.07 -14.36
CA PRO A 120 3.94 -14.70 -13.94
C PRO A 120 3.00 -14.55 -12.75
N ILE A 121 3.46 -13.88 -11.72
CA ILE A 121 2.68 -13.57 -10.51
C ILE A 121 2.71 -12.09 -10.22
N ALA A 122 1.80 -11.64 -9.37
CA ALA A 122 1.91 -10.33 -8.76
C ALA A 122 2.80 -10.44 -7.50
N ALA A 123 3.70 -9.49 -7.29
CA ALA A 123 4.60 -9.52 -6.14
C ALA A 123 4.98 -8.11 -5.65
N ALA A 124 5.32 -8.04 -4.36
CA ALA A 124 5.91 -6.84 -3.77
C ALA A 124 7.43 -6.99 -3.73
N PHE A 125 8.13 -5.88 -3.99
CA PHE A 125 9.59 -5.85 -3.91
C PHE A 125 10.09 -4.45 -3.55
N LEU A 126 11.38 -4.33 -3.26
CA LEU A 126 12.05 -3.08 -2.94
C LEU A 126 12.81 -2.58 -4.17
N GLN A 127 12.51 -1.34 -4.58
CA GLN A 127 13.14 -0.67 -5.70
C GLN A 127 13.91 0.55 -5.21
N PRO A 128 15.26 0.56 -5.30
CA PRO A 128 16.02 1.76 -5.03
C PRO A 128 15.92 2.73 -6.22
N VAL A 129 15.59 3.97 -5.93
CA VAL A 129 15.62 5.10 -6.87
C VAL A 129 16.78 6.00 -6.47
N GLN A 130 17.78 6.15 -7.33
CA GLN A 130 18.95 6.96 -7.07
C GLN A 130 18.87 8.27 -7.86
N PHE A 131 18.95 9.38 -7.14
CA PHE A 131 19.09 10.71 -7.69
C PHE A 131 20.55 11.11 -7.65
N ARG A 132 21.16 11.22 -8.82
CA ARG A 132 22.58 11.63 -8.96
C ARG A 132 22.65 12.81 -9.90
N GLY A 133 23.49 13.78 -9.58
CA GLY A 133 23.81 14.89 -10.47
C GLY A 133 24.46 14.39 -11.77
N PRO A 134 24.46 15.23 -12.83
CA PRO A 134 25.21 14.93 -14.01
C PRO A 134 26.66 14.73 -13.61
N ARG A 135 27.23 13.56 -13.89
CA ARG A 135 28.66 13.37 -13.75
C ARG A 135 29.32 14.35 -14.69
N SER A 136 30.07 15.29 -14.14
CA SER A 136 30.99 16.08 -14.94
C SER A 136 31.92 15.06 -15.60
N GLY A 137 31.63 14.77 -16.90
CA GLY A 137 32.37 13.77 -17.62
C GLY A 137 33.83 14.19 -17.60
N THR A 138 34.67 13.39 -16.95
CA THR A 138 36.07 13.40 -17.26
C THR A 138 36.17 12.89 -18.69
N THR A 139 36.15 13.83 -19.64
CA THR A 139 36.69 13.58 -20.97
C THR A 139 38.17 13.30 -20.77
N THR A 140 38.52 12.04 -20.72
CA THR A 140 39.90 11.64 -20.89
C THR A 140 40.27 11.85 -22.35
N PRO A 141 41.32 12.64 -22.67
CA PRO A 141 41.82 12.82 -24.01
C PRO A 141 42.33 11.53 -24.65
#